data_347a9f0fcac0125c8dff45f3156fbd58
#
_entry.id   347a9f0fcac0125c8dff45f3156fbd58
#
_cell.length_a   1.000
_cell.length_b   1.000
_cell.length_c   1.000
_cell.angle_alpha   90.00
_cell.angle_beta   90.00
_cell.angle_gamma   90.00
#
_symmetry.space_group_name_H-M   'P 1'
#
loop_
_entity.id
_entity.type
_entity.pdbx_description
1 polymer ?
#
loop_
_entity_poly.entity_id
_entity_poly.type
_entity_poly.pdbx_seq_one_letter_code
_entity_poly.pdbx_strand_id
1 'polypeptide(L)'
;MKVLVIEDEKLVAESIRAILESKGFTVETVYDGEAGTEYAELGIYDLLILDVMMPKMDGFQVARQVRADRCNTPILILTARSDIEDRIQGLNAGADYYLTKPFDSRELLACVNALLRRQGDQVDELRMGNTALDLASCTLVCGENSVRLSAREFDVMRFLLQSRGRVLSKEMILARVWGYDSNAVENHVEVYVGFLRKKLQSIGSDVKIEAIRRLGYHLEVAE
;
A
#
# COMPACT_ATOMS: atom_id res chain seq x y z
N MET A 1 -4.06 3.18 -5.41
CA MET A 1 -3.52 3.02 -4.05
C MET A 1 -4.55 2.30 -3.20
N LYS A 2 -4.09 1.38 -2.33
CA LYS A 2 -4.96 0.52 -1.52
C LYS A 2 -4.92 0.96 -0.06
N VAL A 3 -6.09 1.20 0.52
CA VAL A 3 -6.25 1.69 1.91
C VAL A 3 -7.00 0.64 2.72
N LEU A 4 -6.52 0.36 3.92
CA LEU A 4 -7.25 -0.44 4.91
C LEU A 4 -7.89 0.50 5.92
N VAL A 5 -9.19 0.36 6.12
CA VAL A 5 -9.96 1.07 7.16
C VAL A 5 -10.34 0.08 8.24
N ILE A 6 -9.96 0.36 9.48
CA ILE A 6 -10.21 -0.45 10.68
C ILE A 6 -11.09 0.37 11.60
N GLU A 7 -12.38 0.07 11.61
CA GLU A 7 -13.43 0.89 12.25
C GLU A 7 -14.61 -0.02 12.62
N ASP A 8 -15.01 -0.08 13.88
CA ASP A 8 -16.08 -0.98 14.33
C ASP A 8 -17.49 -0.49 13.98
N GLU A 9 -17.67 0.83 13.84
CA GLU A 9 -18.92 1.42 13.37
C GLU A 9 -19.07 1.28 11.86
N LYS A 10 -19.82 0.28 11.39
CA LYS A 10 -20.00 -0.01 9.95
C LYS A 10 -20.43 1.20 9.12
N LEU A 11 -21.29 2.08 9.65
CA LEU A 11 -21.74 3.28 8.94
C LEU A 11 -20.60 4.28 8.73
N VAL A 12 -19.71 4.41 9.72
CA VAL A 12 -18.53 5.28 9.63
C VAL A 12 -17.52 4.68 8.65
N ALA A 13 -17.24 3.38 8.77
CA ALA A 13 -16.35 2.66 7.84
C ALA A 13 -16.80 2.79 6.39
N GLU A 14 -18.09 2.56 6.09
CA GLU A 14 -18.64 2.68 4.74
C GLU A 14 -18.66 4.13 4.23
N SER A 15 -18.84 5.11 5.12
CA SER A 15 -18.74 6.53 4.76
C SER A 15 -17.32 6.91 4.35
N ILE A 16 -16.31 6.47 5.12
CA ILE A 16 -14.90 6.67 4.80
C ILE A 16 -14.57 5.98 3.48
N ARG A 17 -15.01 4.73 3.31
CA ARG A 17 -14.84 3.96 2.07
C ARG A 17 -15.37 4.72 0.87
N ALA A 18 -16.64 5.18 0.92
CA ALA A 18 -17.27 5.91 -0.19
C ALA A 18 -16.51 7.19 -0.55
N ILE A 19 -16.05 7.96 0.45
CA ILE A 19 -15.24 9.17 0.24
C ILE A 19 -13.96 8.83 -0.52
N LEU A 20 -13.21 7.81 -0.09
CA LEU A 20 -11.93 7.43 -0.67
C LEU A 20 -12.10 6.80 -2.06
N GLU A 21 -13.08 5.92 -2.26
CA GLU A 21 -13.37 5.30 -3.56
C GLU A 21 -13.78 6.33 -4.60
N SER A 22 -14.49 7.39 -4.21
CA SER A 22 -14.83 8.52 -5.10
C SER A 22 -13.59 9.24 -5.66
N LYS A 23 -12.41 9.05 -5.03
CA LYS A 23 -11.12 9.61 -5.44
C LYS A 23 -10.17 8.58 -6.06
N GLY A 24 -10.68 7.39 -6.38
CA GLY A 24 -9.93 6.34 -7.07
C GLY A 24 -9.03 5.48 -6.17
N PHE A 25 -9.22 5.54 -4.85
CA PHE A 25 -8.58 4.58 -3.94
C PHE A 25 -9.32 3.24 -3.98
N THR A 26 -8.61 2.15 -3.78
CA THR A 26 -9.19 0.84 -3.48
C THR A 26 -9.24 0.70 -1.96
N VAL A 27 -10.40 0.44 -1.39
CA VAL A 27 -10.58 0.41 0.07
C VAL A 27 -11.06 -0.95 0.52
N GLU A 28 -10.39 -1.49 1.54
CA GLU A 28 -10.87 -2.63 2.33
C GLU A 28 -11.24 -2.16 3.71
N THR A 29 -12.30 -2.72 4.28
CA THR A 29 -12.79 -2.38 5.62
C THR A 29 -12.83 -3.61 6.49
N VAL A 30 -12.32 -3.49 7.72
CA VAL A 30 -12.43 -4.48 8.79
C VAL A 30 -12.98 -3.80 10.04
N TYR A 31 -13.63 -4.57 10.90
CA TYR A 31 -14.51 -4.01 11.94
C TYR A 31 -14.03 -4.31 13.36
N ASP A 32 -12.83 -4.81 13.54
CA ASP A 32 -12.17 -4.97 14.83
C ASP A 32 -10.64 -4.93 14.72
N GLY A 33 -9.97 -4.69 15.83
CA GLY A 33 -8.51 -4.51 15.84
C GLY A 33 -7.73 -5.79 15.57
N GLU A 34 -8.24 -6.98 15.91
CA GLU A 34 -7.57 -8.26 15.63
C GLU A 34 -7.52 -8.50 14.12
N ALA A 35 -8.67 -8.41 13.43
CA ALA A 35 -8.73 -8.49 11.98
C ALA A 35 -7.89 -7.39 11.33
N GLY A 36 -7.90 -6.17 11.89
CA GLY A 36 -7.09 -5.06 11.44
C GLY A 36 -5.60 -5.36 11.42
N THR A 37 -5.09 -6.01 12.46
CA THR A 37 -3.69 -6.41 12.57
C THR A 37 -3.35 -7.48 11.53
N GLU A 38 -4.16 -8.54 11.43
CA GLU A 38 -3.97 -9.62 10.45
C GLU A 38 -3.91 -9.08 9.01
N TYR A 39 -4.82 -8.16 8.66
CA TYR A 39 -4.82 -7.54 7.34
C TYR A 39 -3.62 -6.62 7.11
N ALA A 40 -3.19 -5.87 8.12
CA ALA A 40 -2.02 -5.00 8.02
C ALA A 40 -0.72 -5.78 7.78
N GLU A 41 -0.58 -6.99 8.38
CA GLU A 41 0.55 -7.90 8.21
C GLU A 41 0.73 -8.39 6.76
N LEU A 42 -0.34 -8.37 5.95
CA LEU A 42 -0.25 -8.73 4.53
C LEU A 42 0.70 -7.80 3.74
N GLY A 43 0.99 -6.59 4.27
CA GLY A 43 1.92 -5.64 3.66
C GLY A 43 1.49 -5.11 2.28
N ILE A 44 0.19 -5.20 1.98
CA ILE A 44 -0.38 -4.84 0.68
C ILE A 44 -1.05 -3.47 0.65
N TYR A 45 -1.10 -2.76 1.78
CA TYR A 45 -1.76 -1.46 1.90
C TYR A 45 -0.76 -0.31 1.82
N ASP A 46 -1.19 0.80 1.22
CA ASP A 46 -0.43 2.05 1.13
C ASP A 46 -0.69 2.95 2.34
N LEU A 47 -1.83 2.76 3.03
CA LEU A 47 -2.25 3.52 4.19
C LEU A 47 -3.17 2.67 5.07
N LEU A 48 -3.03 2.80 6.38
CA LEU A 48 -3.97 2.30 7.38
C LEU A 48 -4.72 3.48 7.98
N ILE A 49 -6.04 3.35 8.10
CA ILE A 49 -6.89 4.30 8.83
C ILE A 49 -7.49 3.53 9.99
N LEU A 50 -7.21 3.96 11.23
CA LEU A 50 -7.57 3.27 12.46
C LEU A 50 -8.50 4.12 13.31
N ASP A 51 -9.63 3.58 13.73
CA ASP A 51 -10.30 4.13 14.91
C ASP A 51 -9.60 3.68 16.20
N VAL A 52 -9.62 4.52 17.22
CA VAL A 52 -9.08 4.19 18.54
C VAL A 52 -10.06 3.37 19.35
N MET A 53 -11.34 3.71 19.28
CA MET A 53 -12.35 3.15 20.19
C MET A 53 -13.01 1.89 19.61
N MET A 54 -12.24 0.81 19.52
CA MET A 54 -12.73 -0.48 19.04
C MET A 54 -12.77 -1.53 20.14
N PRO A 55 -13.70 -2.51 20.08
CA PRO A 55 -13.73 -3.63 20.99
C PRO A 55 -12.53 -4.56 20.83
N LYS A 56 -12.19 -5.32 21.87
CA LYS A 56 -11.11 -6.31 21.96
C LYS A 56 -9.69 -5.68 21.90
N MET A 57 -9.32 -5.06 20.80
CA MET A 57 -8.02 -4.42 20.58
C MET A 57 -8.26 -2.98 20.12
N ASP A 58 -7.79 -2.00 20.91
CA ASP A 58 -7.90 -0.59 20.55
C ASP A 58 -6.93 -0.18 19.43
N GLY A 59 -7.20 0.94 18.75
CA GLY A 59 -6.38 1.39 17.63
C GLY A 59 -4.93 1.71 18.02
N PHE A 60 -4.64 2.07 19.25
CA PHE A 60 -3.27 2.27 19.71
C PHE A 60 -2.52 0.95 19.86
N GLN A 61 -3.21 -0.12 20.26
CA GLN A 61 -2.64 -1.47 20.33
C GLN A 61 -2.36 -1.99 18.93
N VAL A 62 -3.31 -1.81 17.99
CA VAL A 62 -3.10 -2.14 16.56
C VAL A 62 -1.88 -1.41 16.01
N ALA A 63 -1.77 -0.09 16.22
CA ALA A 63 -0.64 0.70 15.74
C ALA A 63 0.70 0.17 16.30
N ARG A 64 0.76 -0.12 17.61
CA ARG A 64 1.97 -0.69 18.24
C ARG A 64 2.34 -2.05 17.65
N GLN A 65 1.36 -2.94 17.46
CA GLN A 65 1.61 -4.26 16.88
C GLN A 65 2.14 -4.15 15.46
N VAL A 66 1.48 -3.37 14.62
CA VAL A 66 1.89 -3.11 13.23
C VAL A 66 3.35 -2.60 13.16
N ARG A 67 3.75 -1.73 14.09
CA ARG A 67 5.14 -1.24 14.15
C ARG A 67 6.13 -2.27 14.70
N ALA A 68 5.70 -3.11 15.66
CA ALA A 68 6.51 -4.23 16.18
C ALA A 68 6.83 -5.22 15.05
N ASP A 69 5.89 -5.47 14.15
CA ASP A 69 6.05 -6.33 12.96
C ASP A 69 6.82 -5.65 11.82
N ARG A 70 7.45 -4.50 12.10
CA ARG A 70 8.26 -3.72 11.15
C ARG A 70 7.49 -3.28 9.90
N CYS A 71 6.19 -3.17 9.99
CA CYS A 71 5.38 -2.59 8.93
C CYS A 71 5.49 -1.06 8.99
N ASN A 72 5.99 -0.46 7.91
CA ASN A 72 6.19 0.99 7.78
C ASN A 72 5.04 1.68 7.03
N THR A 73 3.94 0.99 6.77
CA THR A 73 2.74 1.60 6.17
C THR A 73 2.28 2.77 7.03
N PRO A 74 2.04 3.96 6.46
CA PRO A 74 1.53 5.10 7.22
C PRO A 74 0.23 4.76 7.94
N ILE A 75 0.07 5.33 9.13
CA ILE A 75 -1.10 5.15 9.97
C ILE A 75 -1.74 6.52 10.23
N LEU A 76 -3.01 6.66 9.83
CA LEU A 76 -3.89 7.76 10.20
C LEU A 76 -4.85 7.27 11.29
N ILE A 77 -4.77 7.86 12.49
CA ILE A 77 -5.75 7.60 13.54
C ILE A 77 -6.94 8.52 13.37
N LEU A 78 -8.15 7.95 13.39
CA LEU A 78 -9.43 8.65 13.48
C LEU A 78 -10.06 8.36 14.84
N THR A 79 -10.47 9.39 15.59
CA THR A 79 -11.07 9.15 16.91
C THR A 79 -11.88 10.32 17.43
N ALA A 80 -12.84 10.04 18.30
CA ALA A 80 -13.58 11.06 19.04
C ALA A 80 -12.74 11.72 20.16
N ARG A 81 -11.59 11.14 20.52
CA ARG A 81 -10.71 11.68 21.57
C ARG A 81 -9.92 12.85 21.02
N SER A 82 -10.09 14.04 21.63
CA SER A 82 -9.46 15.29 21.19
C SER A 82 -8.37 15.78 22.13
N ASP A 83 -8.18 15.12 23.27
CA ASP A 83 -7.25 15.56 24.29
C ASP A 83 -5.78 15.46 23.82
N ILE A 84 -4.94 16.34 24.34
CA ILE A 84 -3.53 16.39 23.98
C ILE A 84 -2.82 15.09 24.34
N GLU A 85 -3.16 14.52 25.49
CA GLU A 85 -2.62 13.25 26.00
C GLU A 85 -2.93 12.08 25.03
N ASP A 86 -4.14 12.00 24.53
CA ASP A 86 -4.54 10.94 23.56
C ASP A 86 -3.78 11.11 22.23
N ARG A 87 -3.57 12.35 21.76
CA ARG A 87 -2.78 12.61 20.55
C ARG A 87 -1.31 12.22 20.73
N ILE A 88 -0.73 12.54 21.89
CA ILE A 88 0.64 12.14 22.24
C ILE A 88 0.74 10.61 22.31
N GLN A 89 -0.25 9.95 22.93
CA GLN A 89 -0.30 8.49 23.00
C GLN A 89 -0.37 7.85 21.61
N GLY A 90 -1.19 8.40 20.71
CA GLY A 90 -1.32 7.92 19.32
C GLY A 90 -0.01 8.02 18.54
N LEU A 91 0.65 9.16 18.61
CA LEU A 91 1.96 9.36 17.96
C LEU A 91 3.03 8.44 18.55
N ASN A 92 3.07 8.27 19.88
CA ASN A 92 3.98 7.33 20.54
C ASN A 92 3.68 5.86 20.22
N ALA A 93 2.43 5.53 19.88
CA ALA A 93 2.03 4.20 19.42
C ALA A 93 2.49 3.92 17.98
N GLY A 94 3.01 4.92 17.26
CA GLY A 94 3.51 4.78 15.91
C GLY A 94 2.59 5.30 14.81
N ALA A 95 1.57 6.09 15.17
CA ALA A 95 0.75 6.79 14.18
C ALA A 95 1.54 7.94 13.52
N ASP A 96 1.29 8.17 12.24
CA ASP A 96 1.92 9.25 11.47
C ASP A 96 1.06 10.51 11.45
N TYR A 97 -0.24 10.37 11.67
CA TYR A 97 -1.18 11.49 11.76
C TYR A 97 -2.39 11.13 12.62
N TYR A 98 -3.08 12.18 13.07
CA TYR A 98 -4.22 12.09 13.97
C TYR A 98 -5.31 13.06 13.53
N LEU A 99 -6.53 12.56 13.31
CA LEU A 99 -7.69 13.35 12.89
C LEU A 99 -8.87 13.08 13.82
N THR A 100 -9.47 14.14 14.34
CA THR A 100 -10.59 14.02 15.30
C THR A 100 -11.93 13.90 14.60
N LYS A 101 -12.80 13.04 15.14
CA LYS A 101 -14.22 12.95 14.77
C LYS A 101 -15.03 14.02 15.53
N PRO A 102 -16.00 14.72 14.91
CA PRO A 102 -16.36 14.62 13.49
C PRO A 102 -15.38 15.38 12.59
N PHE A 103 -15.10 14.86 11.41
CA PHE A 103 -14.19 15.45 10.42
C PHE A 103 -14.95 15.81 9.11
N ASP A 104 -14.44 16.81 8.41
CA ASP A 104 -14.88 17.11 7.04
C ASP A 104 -14.20 16.15 6.05
N SER A 105 -14.94 15.72 5.02
CA SER A 105 -14.41 14.81 3.99
C SER A 105 -13.17 15.37 3.28
N ARG A 106 -13.09 16.70 3.12
CA ARG A 106 -11.93 17.39 2.52
C ARG A 106 -10.70 17.32 3.45
N GLU A 107 -10.93 17.38 4.77
CA GLU A 107 -9.86 17.25 5.77
C GLU A 107 -9.30 15.83 5.78
N LEU A 108 -10.17 14.81 5.79
CA LEU A 108 -9.76 13.42 5.66
C LEU A 108 -8.91 13.20 4.39
N LEU A 109 -9.38 13.67 3.25
CA LEU A 109 -8.67 13.55 1.98
C LEU A 109 -7.32 14.30 1.99
N ALA A 110 -7.25 15.46 2.62
CA ALA A 110 -6.00 16.21 2.76
C ALA A 110 -4.97 15.44 3.60
N CYS A 111 -5.40 14.84 4.72
CA CYS A 111 -4.55 14.00 5.58
C CYS A 111 -4.07 12.74 4.82
N VAL A 112 -4.97 12.03 4.16
CA VAL A 112 -4.65 10.85 3.33
C VAL A 112 -3.61 11.19 2.27
N ASN A 113 -3.83 12.26 1.51
CA ASN A 113 -2.90 12.70 0.47
C ASN A 113 -1.55 13.14 1.05
N ALA A 114 -1.52 13.79 2.22
CA ALA A 114 -0.29 14.18 2.89
C ALA A 114 0.54 13.00 3.35
N LEU A 115 -0.10 11.96 3.89
CA LEU A 115 0.55 10.73 4.33
C LEU A 115 1.09 9.92 3.16
N LEU A 116 0.33 9.81 2.09
CA LEU A 116 0.76 9.10 0.89
C LEU A 116 1.89 9.82 0.14
N ARG A 117 1.98 11.16 0.22
CA ARG A 117 3.13 11.94 -0.29
C ARG A 117 4.40 11.68 0.50
N ARG A 118 4.33 11.48 1.83
CA ARG A 118 5.50 11.20 2.68
C ARG A 118 6.20 9.87 2.36
N GLN A 119 5.52 8.95 1.67
CA GLN A 119 6.15 7.71 1.17
C GLN A 119 7.08 7.93 -0.03
N GLY A 120 7.12 9.09 -0.57
CA GLY A 120 8.01 9.56 -1.63
C GLY A 120 7.54 10.93 -2.02
N ASP A 121 8.44 11.92 -2.08
CA ASP A 121 8.21 13.20 -2.75
C ASP A 121 7.36 12.98 -4.00
N GLN A 122 6.73 14.02 -4.57
CA GLN A 122 6.04 13.93 -5.87
C GLN A 122 6.92 13.13 -6.85
N VAL A 123 6.94 11.83 -6.68
CA VAL A 123 7.67 10.95 -7.56
C VAL A 123 6.67 10.61 -8.62
N ASP A 124 6.65 11.43 -9.66
CA ASP A 124 5.96 11.09 -10.90
C ASP A 124 6.53 9.78 -11.46
N GLU A 125 7.62 9.27 -10.85
CA GLU A 125 8.31 8.05 -11.26
C GLU A 125 8.94 7.27 -10.08
N LEU A 126 8.98 5.95 -10.18
CA LEU A 126 9.75 5.07 -9.28
C LEU A 126 11.01 4.61 -10.00
N ARG A 127 12.18 4.74 -9.37
CA ARG A 127 13.47 4.40 -9.98
C ARG A 127 14.17 3.23 -9.31
N MET A 128 14.82 2.40 -10.11
CA MET A 128 15.79 1.40 -9.68
C MET A 128 16.81 1.19 -10.81
N GLY A 129 18.10 1.16 -10.49
CA GLY A 129 19.15 1.09 -11.52
C GLY A 129 18.99 2.17 -12.59
N ASN A 130 19.09 1.78 -13.85
CA ASN A 130 18.91 2.68 -14.99
C ASN A 130 17.42 2.84 -15.43
N THR A 131 16.48 2.25 -14.71
CA THR A 131 15.07 2.16 -15.10
C THR A 131 14.17 3.00 -14.21
N ALA A 132 13.24 3.72 -14.81
CA ALA A 132 12.19 4.47 -14.15
C ALA A 132 10.81 3.98 -14.60
N LEU A 133 9.86 3.90 -13.65
CA LEU A 133 8.44 3.73 -13.92
C LEU A 133 7.74 5.07 -13.76
N ASP A 134 7.33 5.68 -14.86
CA ASP A 134 6.47 6.88 -14.86
C ASP A 134 5.06 6.49 -14.43
N LEU A 135 4.61 7.06 -13.32
CA LEU A 135 3.34 6.71 -12.70
C LEU A 135 2.13 7.36 -13.39
N ALA A 136 2.34 8.48 -14.06
CA ALA A 136 1.28 9.19 -14.77
C ALA A 136 0.98 8.54 -16.13
N SER A 137 2.01 8.17 -16.89
CA SER A 137 1.86 7.55 -18.21
C SER A 137 1.79 6.02 -18.18
N CYS A 138 2.06 5.38 -17.04
CA CYS A 138 2.19 3.92 -16.90
C CYS A 138 3.27 3.35 -17.82
N THR A 139 4.41 4.01 -17.91
CA THR A 139 5.48 3.68 -18.86
C THR A 139 6.78 3.36 -18.13
N LEU A 140 7.45 2.27 -18.51
CA LEU A 140 8.85 2.02 -18.13
C LEU A 140 9.77 2.78 -19.08
N VAL A 141 10.76 3.45 -18.52
CA VAL A 141 11.74 4.26 -19.25
C VAL A 141 13.16 3.83 -18.86
N CYS A 142 14.03 3.67 -19.85
CA CYS A 142 15.45 3.39 -19.67
C CYS A 142 16.24 4.17 -20.71
N GLY A 143 16.91 5.25 -20.31
CA GLY A 143 17.55 6.20 -21.25
C GLY A 143 16.54 6.78 -22.24
N GLU A 144 16.78 6.56 -23.54
CA GLU A 144 15.86 6.99 -24.62
C GLU A 144 14.77 5.97 -24.95
N ASN A 145 14.87 4.75 -24.40
CA ASN A 145 13.91 3.68 -24.66
C ASN A 145 12.77 3.71 -23.67
N SER A 146 11.57 3.43 -24.15
CA SER A 146 10.40 3.33 -23.29
C SER A 146 9.41 2.27 -23.77
N VAL A 147 8.63 1.72 -22.83
CA VAL A 147 7.57 0.76 -23.14
C VAL A 147 6.39 0.96 -22.19
N ARG A 148 5.20 1.07 -22.76
CA ARG A 148 3.96 1.22 -21.99
C ARG A 148 3.53 -0.10 -21.35
N LEU A 149 3.06 -0.02 -20.12
CA LEU A 149 2.51 -1.15 -19.36
C LEU A 149 0.99 -1.18 -19.46
N SER A 150 0.42 -2.37 -19.48
CA SER A 150 -1.00 -2.57 -19.20
C SER A 150 -1.27 -2.32 -17.69
N ALA A 151 -2.53 -2.14 -17.31
CA ALA A 151 -2.90 -1.84 -15.92
C ALA A 151 -2.32 -2.86 -14.91
N ARG A 152 -2.44 -4.15 -15.22
CA ARG A 152 -1.91 -5.23 -14.34
C ARG A 152 -0.38 -5.30 -14.32
N GLU A 153 0.28 -5.13 -15.46
CA GLU A 153 1.75 -5.03 -15.51
C GLU A 153 2.25 -3.85 -14.68
N PHE A 154 1.57 -2.70 -14.81
CA PHE A 154 1.89 -1.50 -14.02
C PHE A 154 1.75 -1.75 -12.53
N ASP A 155 0.64 -2.33 -12.07
CA ASP A 155 0.41 -2.61 -10.66
C ASP A 155 1.45 -3.59 -10.09
N VAL A 156 1.80 -4.65 -10.81
CA VAL A 156 2.86 -5.60 -10.40
C VAL A 156 4.21 -4.89 -10.34
N MET A 157 4.59 -4.14 -11.38
CA MET A 157 5.88 -3.47 -11.43
C MET A 157 6.01 -2.39 -10.36
N ARG A 158 4.95 -1.61 -10.15
CA ARG A 158 4.89 -0.61 -9.07
C ARG A 158 5.10 -1.25 -7.71
N PHE A 159 4.43 -2.35 -7.42
CA PHE A 159 4.56 -3.04 -6.15
C PHE A 159 5.96 -3.61 -5.92
N LEU A 160 6.58 -4.19 -6.95
CA LEU A 160 7.95 -4.66 -6.92
C LEU A 160 8.95 -3.52 -6.66
N LEU A 161 8.82 -2.37 -7.33
CA LEU A 161 9.67 -1.20 -7.12
C LEU A 161 9.51 -0.61 -5.70
N GLN A 162 8.28 -0.52 -5.21
CA GLN A 162 8.00 -0.05 -3.84
C GLN A 162 8.58 -0.96 -2.76
N SER A 163 8.74 -2.24 -3.05
CA SER A 163 9.33 -3.21 -2.10
C SER A 163 10.83 -3.00 -1.86
N ARG A 164 11.50 -2.16 -2.66
CA ARG A 164 12.93 -1.84 -2.56
C ARG A 164 13.83 -3.08 -2.47
N GLY A 165 13.60 -4.05 -3.34
CA GLY A 165 14.38 -5.29 -3.42
C GLY A 165 14.00 -6.38 -2.41
N ARG A 166 13.01 -6.13 -1.51
CA ARG A 166 12.48 -7.20 -0.66
C ARG A 166 11.74 -8.24 -1.49
N VAL A 167 11.79 -9.49 -1.05
CA VAL A 167 11.07 -10.59 -1.69
C VAL A 167 9.58 -10.47 -1.39
N LEU A 168 8.78 -10.48 -2.45
CA LEU A 168 7.32 -10.50 -2.39
C LEU A 168 6.82 -11.90 -2.74
N SER A 169 6.02 -12.51 -1.87
CA SER A 169 5.41 -13.80 -2.17
C SER A 169 4.39 -13.67 -3.31
N LYS A 170 4.08 -14.78 -3.97
CA LYS A 170 3.06 -14.77 -5.04
C LYS A 170 1.70 -14.38 -4.48
N GLU A 171 1.38 -14.84 -3.28
CA GLU A 171 0.14 -14.52 -2.58
C GLU A 171 0.03 -13.01 -2.30
N MET A 172 1.13 -12.38 -1.84
CA MET A 172 1.18 -10.93 -1.62
C MET A 172 0.95 -10.16 -2.93
N ILE A 173 1.61 -10.56 -4.02
CA ILE A 173 1.43 -9.92 -5.33
C ILE A 173 0.00 -10.13 -5.82
N LEU A 174 -0.56 -11.33 -5.65
CA LEU A 174 -1.92 -11.67 -6.04
C LEU A 174 -2.94 -10.80 -5.28
N ALA A 175 -2.86 -10.78 -3.95
CA ALA A 175 -3.74 -10.00 -3.09
C ALA A 175 -3.65 -8.50 -3.37
N ARG A 176 -2.44 -7.97 -3.65
CA ARG A 176 -2.22 -6.56 -3.96
C ARG A 176 -2.85 -6.15 -5.29
N VAL A 177 -2.67 -6.98 -6.34
CA VAL A 177 -2.97 -6.60 -7.72
C VAL A 177 -4.37 -7.06 -8.15
N TRP A 178 -4.85 -8.21 -7.66
CA TRP A 178 -6.16 -8.76 -8.02
C TRP A 178 -7.19 -8.66 -6.91
N GLY A 179 -6.78 -8.44 -5.67
CA GLY A 179 -7.64 -8.44 -4.49
C GLY A 179 -7.72 -9.81 -3.83
N TYR A 180 -8.02 -9.80 -2.51
CA TYR A 180 -8.01 -11.01 -1.69
C TYR A 180 -9.11 -12.01 -2.10
N ASP A 181 -10.29 -11.52 -2.49
CA ASP A 181 -11.45 -12.34 -2.87
C ASP A 181 -11.51 -12.65 -4.37
N SER A 182 -10.41 -12.43 -5.10
CA SER A 182 -10.41 -12.67 -6.55
C SER A 182 -10.26 -14.16 -6.86
N ASN A 183 -10.87 -14.60 -7.99
CA ASN A 183 -10.65 -15.95 -8.56
C ASN A 183 -9.27 -16.08 -9.25
N ALA A 184 -8.37 -15.11 -9.08
CA ALA A 184 -7.04 -15.17 -9.65
C ALA A 184 -6.19 -16.19 -8.89
N VAL A 185 -5.34 -16.91 -9.60
CA VAL A 185 -4.44 -17.94 -9.06
C VAL A 185 -2.98 -17.53 -9.28
N GLU A 186 -2.05 -18.12 -8.55
CA GLU A 186 -0.61 -17.81 -8.62
C GLU A 186 -0.02 -17.78 -10.03
N ASN A 187 -0.55 -18.62 -10.93
CA ASN A 187 -0.13 -18.64 -12.33
C ASN A 187 -0.31 -17.29 -13.05
N HIS A 188 -1.28 -16.45 -12.61
CA HIS A 188 -1.43 -15.10 -13.16
C HIS A 188 -0.19 -14.25 -12.83
N VAL A 189 0.35 -14.36 -11.61
CA VAL A 189 1.57 -13.65 -11.24
C VAL A 189 2.73 -14.05 -12.13
N GLU A 190 2.93 -15.35 -12.39
CA GLU A 190 4.00 -15.86 -13.25
C GLU A 190 3.90 -15.33 -14.68
N VAL A 191 2.70 -15.28 -15.24
CA VAL A 191 2.45 -14.75 -16.59
C VAL A 191 2.84 -13.27 -16.67
N TYR A 192 2.38 -12.44 -15.71
CA TYR A 192 2.67 -11.01 -15.71
C TYR A 192 4.15 -10.70 -15.42
N VAL A 193 4.80 -11.48 -14.55
CA VAL A 193 6.25 -11.42 -14.37
C VAL A 193 6.98 -11.75 -15.68
N GLY A 194 6.51 -12.75 -16.42
CA GLY A 194 7.05 -13.09 -17.74
C GLY A 194 6.94 -11.94 -18.76
N PHE A 195 5.80 -11.25 -18.78
CA PHE A 195 5.61 -10.07 -19.64
C PHE A 195 6.52 -8.91 -19.23
N LEU A 196 6.64 -8.63 -17.94
CA LEU A 196 7.50 -7.58 -17.42
C LEU A 196 8.97 -7.84 -17.71
N ARG A 197 9.45 -9.08 -17.58
CA ARG A 197 10.83 -9.46 -17.94
C ARG A 197 11.14 -9.15 -19.40
N LYS A 198 10.23 -9.52 -20.32
CA LYS A 198 10.40 -9.21 -21.75
C LYS A 198 10.43 -7.71 -22.02
N LYS A 199 9.60 -6.92 -21.32
CA LYS A 199 9.57 -5.46 -21.47
C LYS A 199 10.81 -4.80 -20.90
N LEU A 200 11.28 -5.18 -19.72
CA LEU A 200 12.55 -4.71 -19.16
C LEU A 200 13.73 -5.00 -20.12
N GLN A 201 13.79 -6.21 -20.65
CA GLN A 201 14.80 -6.58 -21.64
C GLN A 201 14.70 -5.74 -22.92
N SER A 202 13.50 -5.47 -23.41
CA SER A 202 13.29 -4.71 -24.67
C SER A 202 13.75 -3.26 -24.62
N ILE A 203 13.80 -2.67 -23.42
CA ILE A 203 14.28 -1.28 -23.23
C ILE A 203 15.74 -1.19 -22.80
N GLY A 204 16.43 -2.32 -22.63
CA GLY A 204 17.83 -2.35 -22.16
C GLY A 204 17.98 -2.07 -20.67
N SER A 205 16.99 -2.44 -19.88
CA SER A 205 17.03 -2.28 -18.41
C SER A 205 18.09 -3.17 -17.77
N ASP A 206 18.83 -2.63 -16.80
CA ASP A 206 19.70 -3.38 -15.89
C ASP A 206 18.91 -4.03 -14.73
N VAL A 207 17.63 -3.66 -14.57
CA VAL A 207 16.76 -4.22 -13.56
C VAL A 207 16.20 -5.57 -13.99
N LYS A 208 16.33 -6.58 -13.14
CA LYS A 208 15.81 -7.92 -13.34
C LYS A 208 14.79 -8.29 -12.28
N ILE A 209 13.78 -9.05 -12.67
CA ILE A 209 12.83 -9.68 -11.73
C ILE A 209 13.35 -11.08 -11.46
N GLU A 210 13.99 -11.28 -10.31
CA GLU A 210 14.51 -12.58 -9.91
C GLU A 210 13.47 -13.37 -9.12
N ALA A 211 13.49 -14.69 -9.31
CA ALA A 211 12.63 -15.63 -8.60
C ALA A 211 13.42 -16.35 -7.52
N ILE A 212 13.00 -16.22 -6.27
CA ILE A 212 13.54 -17.03 -5.17
C ILE A 212 12.62 -18.23 -4.98
N ARG A 213 13.18 -19.42 -5.18
CA ARG A 213 12.43 -20.68 -5.13
C ARG A 213 11.63 -20.79 -3.83
N ARG A 214 10.33 -21.03 -3.94
CA ARG A 214 9.34 -21.16 -2.86
C ARG A 214 9.09 -19.89 -2.03
N LEU A 215 9.72 -18.75 -2.34
CA LEU A 215 9.54 -17.51 -1.60
C LEU A 215 8.83 -16.44 -2.42
N GLY A 216 9.12 -16.31 -3.72
CA GLY A 216 8.46 -15.30 -4.56
C GLY A 216 9.41 -14.58 -5.50
N TYR A 217 9.19 -13.26 -5.66
CA TYR A 217 9.92 -12.41 -6.60
C TYR A 217 10.49 -11.17 -5.92
N HIS A 218 11.63 -10.70 -6.41
CA HIS A 218 12.19 -9.41 -6.05
C HIS A 218 12.84 -8.75 -7.26
N LEU A 219 13.18 -7.47 -7.12
CA LEU A 219 13.98 -6.76 -8.11
C LEU A 219 15.46 -6.76 -7.69
N GLU A 220 16.32 -6.92 -8.68
CA GLU A 220 17.77 -6.84 -8.56
C GLU A 220 18.32 -6.00 -9.70
N VAL A 221 19.41 -5.25 -9.46
CA VAL A 221 20.16 -4.54 -10.50
C VAL A 221 21.31 -5.45 -10.94
N ALA A 222 21.37 -5.76 -12.23
CA ALA A 222 22.49 -6.53 -12.79
C ALA A 222 23.80 -5.73 -12.67
N GLU A 223 24.84 -6.39 -12.18
CA GLU A 223 26.19 -5.85 -12.16
C GLU A 223 26.77 -5.68 -13.57
#